data_171c1caead391ee817db288fc52b77d8
#
_entry.id   171c1caead391ee817db288fc52b77d8
#
_cell.length_a   1.000
_cell.length_b   1.000
_cell.length_c   1.000
_cell.angle_alpha   90.00
_cell.angle_beta   90.00
_cell.angle_gamma   90.00
#
_symmetry.space_group_name_H-M   'P 1'
#
loop_
_entity.id
_entity.type
_entity.pdbx_description
1 polymer ?
#
loop_
_entity_poly.entity_id
_entity_poly.type
_entity_poly.pdbx_seq_one_letter_code
_entity_poly.pdbx_strand_id
1 'polypeptide(L)'
;GGISKPMSEEAYRLLSTAPRREGCPYVLPSPNDPARHLTHGEHYGGWKRALKAAGVPHVGTHGIRHRATTDIANSGVPTKVGMKLTGHKTVAMFMHYVHTEDKPVRDAAELVASRRQAITGARRPAEAMA
;
A
#
# COMPACT_ATOMS: atom_id res chain seq x y z
N GLY A 1 -20.53 -6.66 -9.08
CA GLY A 1 -19.20 -6.89 -9.60
C GLY A 1 -18.13 -6.77 -8.51
N GLY A 2 -17.30 -7.80 -8.35
CA GLY A 2 -16.23 -7.79 -7.37
C GLY A 2 -15.14 -6.76 -7.72
N ILE A 3 -14.51 -6.17 -6.71
CA ILE A 3 -13.34 -5.32 -6.91
C ILE A 3 -12.12 -6.24 -6.97
N SER A 4 -11.48 -6.32 -8.15
CA SER A 4 -10.20 -6.99 -8.28
C SER A 4 -9.08 -6.02 -7.91
N LYS A 5 -8.17 -6.48 -7.04
CA LYS A 5 -6.96 -5.72 -6.67
C LYS A 5 -5.74 -6.58 -6.96
N PRO A 6 -4.67 -5.99 -7.51
CA PRO A 6 -3.41 -6.72 -7.67
C PRO A 6 -2.87 -7.09 -6.29
N MET A 7 -2.29 -8.26 -6.20
CA MET A 7 -1.65 -8.78 -5.01
C MET A 7 -0.14 -8.67 -5.17
N SER A 8 0.58 -8.25 -4.12
CA SER A 8 2.03 -8.32 -4.13
C SER A 8 2.48 -9.78 -4.07
N GLU A 9 3.69 -10.06 -4.53
CA GLU A 9 4.27 -11.41 -4.46
C GLU A 9 4.34 -11.95 -3.04
N GLU A 10 4.68 -11.10 -2.09
CA GLU A 10 4.69 -11.47 -0.67
C GLU A 10 3.29 -11.83 -0.16
N ALA A 11 2.28 -11.03 -0.48
CA ALA A 11 0.89 -11.33 -0.10
C ALA A 11 0.40 -12.62 -0.74
N TYR A 12 0.75 -12.86 -2.02
CA TYR A 12 0.44 -14.12 -2.69
C TYR A 12 1.11 -15.31 -2.01
N ARG A 13 2.40 -15.19 -1.68
CA ARG A 13 3.14 -16.23 -0.97
C ARG A 13 2.51 -16.55 0.38
N LEU A 14 2.21 -15.53 1.19
CA LEU A 14 1.59 -15.71 2.50
C LEU A 14 0.22 -16.41 2.42
N LEU A 15 -0.61 -16.01 1.46
CA LEU A 15 -1.94 -16.59 1.29
C LEU A 15 -1.91 -17.99 0.66
N SER A 16 -0.97 -18.25 -0.25
CA SER A 16 -0.83 -19.57 -0.90
C SER A 16 -0.24 -20.62 0.04
N THR A 17 0.64 -20.23 0.95
CA THR A 17 1.25 -21.10 1.95
C THR A 17 0.46 -21.18 3.26
N ALA A 18 -0.62 -20.41 3.40
CA ALA A 18 -1.48 -20.48 4.58
C ALA A 18 -2.05 -21.90 4.76
N PRO A 19 -2.06 -22.43 6.00
CA PRO A 19 -2.62 -23.76 6.27
C PRO A 19 -4.04 -23.88 5.76
N ARG A 20 -4.30 -24.88 4.91
CA ARG A 20 -5.63 -25.19 4.38
C ARG A 20 -6.26 -26.30 5.18
N ARG A 21 -7.56 -26.21 5.40
CA ARG A 21 -8.36 -27.32 5.96
C ARG A 21 -9.04 -28.06 4.82
N GLU A 22 -8.93 -29.37 4.83
CA GLU A 22 -9.57 -30.23 3.83
C GLU A 22 -11.09 -30.00 3.83
N GLY A 23 -11.68 -29.91 2.65
CA GLY A 23 -13.11 -29.63 2.48
C GLY A 23 -13.56 -28.20 2.81
N CYS A 24 -12.65 -27.29 3.19
CA CYS A 24 -12.98 -25.92 3.51
C CYS A 24 -12.73 -24.98 2.30
N PRO A 25 -13.74 -24.28 1.79
CA PRO A 25 -13.57 -23.37 0.65
C PRO A 25 -12.91 -22.04 1.03
N TYR A 26 -12.74 -21.74 2.30
CA TYR A 26 -12.28 -20.46 2.78
C TYR A 26 -10.76 -20.43 2.98
N VAL A 27 -10.12 -19.34 2.57
CA VAL A 27 -8.70 -19.07 2.85
C VAL A 27 -8.46 -18.84 4.33
N LEU A 28 -9.41 -18.15 4.97
CA LEU A 28 -9.41 -17.85 6.40
C LEU A 28 -10.69 -18.43 7.02
N PRO A 29 -10.68 -19.72 7.41
CA PRO A 29 -11.82 -20.35 8.05
C PRO A 29 -11.96 -19.89 9.51
N SER A 30 -13.17 -20.00 10.04
CA SER A 30 -13.39 -19.86 11.47
C SER A 30 -12.61 -20.94 12.24
N PRO A 31 -11.95 -20.61 13.36
CA PRO A 31 -11.30 -21.61 14.22
C PRO A 31 -12.31 -22.56 14.86
N ASN A 32 -13.55 -22.12 15.02
CA ASN A 32 -14.61 -22.86 15.70
C ASN A 32 -15.50 -23.71 14.76
N ASP A 33 -15.54 -23.32 13.47
CA ASP A 33 -16.37 -24.00 12.46
C ASP A 33 -15.72 -23.88 11.07
N PRO A 34 -15.09 -24.93 10.56
CA PRO A 34 -14.41 -24.91 9.26
C PRO A 34 -15.35 -24.73 8.07
N ALA A 35 -16.67 -24.94 8.24
CA ALA A 35 -17.64 -24.68 7.20
C ALA A 35 -17.98 -23.18 7.04
N ARG A 36 -17.46 -22.32 7.90
CA ARG A 36 -17.66 -20.89 7.90
C ARG A 36 -16.35 -20.12 7.70
N HIS A 37 -16.44 -18.95 7.11
CA HIS A 37 -15.33 -18.00 7.11
C HIS A 37 -15.08 -17.40 8.51
N LEU A 38 -13.87 -16.87 8.72
CA LEU A 38 -13.49 -16.12 9.92
C LEU A 38 -14.44 -14.94 10.14
N THR A 39 -15.05 -14.85 11.32
CA THR A 39 -15.89 -13.70 11.67
C THR A 39 -15.07 -12.52 12.16
N HIS A 40 -15.67 -11.33 12.15
CA HIS A 40 -15.01 -10.13 12.68
C HIS A 40 -14.61 -10.28 14.15
N GLY A 41 -15.46 -10.87 15.00
CA GLY A 41 -15.15 -11.08 16.42
C GLY A 41 -14.00 -12.07 16.64
N GLU A 42 -13.98 -13.16 15.89
CA GLU A 42 -12.89 -14.16 15.95
C GLU A 42 -11.55 -13.54 15.49
N HIS A 43 -11.58 -12.78 14.38
CA HIS A 43 -10.43 -12.01 13.89
C HIS A 43 -9.93 -11.03 14.96
N TYR A 44 -10.83 -10.21 15.51
CA TYR A 44 -10.48 -9.22 16.51
C TYR A 44 -9.88 -9.83 17.78
N GLY A 45 -10.46 -10.93 18.26
CA GLY A 45 -9.91 -11.67 19.39
C GLY A 45 -8.52 -12.26 19.12
N GLY A 46 -8.31 -12.83 17.93
CA GLY A 46 -7.00 -13.32 17.48
C GLY A 46 -5.98 -12.20 17.37
N TRP A 47 -6.37 -11.09 16.78
CA TRP A 47 -5.53 -9.91 16.64
C TRP A 47 -5.06 -9.34 17.97
N LYS A 48 -5.95 -9.18 18.94
CA LYS A 48 -5.60 -8.73 20.31
C LYS A 48 -4.59 -9.65 20.98
N ARG A 49 -4.78 -10.97 20.85
CA ARG A 49 -3.83 -11.95 21.42
C ARG A 49 -2.46 -11.84 20.76
N ALA A 50 -2.41 -11.70 19.44
CA ALA A 50 -1.16 -11.53 18.70
C ALA A 50 -0.39 -10.28 19.13
N LEU A 51 -1.07 -9.14 19.24
CA LEU A 51 -0.46 -7.90 19.71
C LEU A 51 0.09 -8.03 21.14
N LYS A 52 -0.69 -8.64 22.03
CA LYS A 52 -0.26 -8.91 23.41
C LYS A 52 0.96 -9.81 23.46
N ALA A 53 0.99 -10.88 22.70
CA ALA A 53 2.12 -11.80 22.62
C ALA A 53 3.38 -11.14 22.07
N ALA A 54 3.23 -10.21 21.13
CA ALA A 54 4.33 -9.44 20.53
C ALA A 54 4.80 -8.26 21.40
N GLY A 55 4.13 -7.96 22.51
CA GLY A 55 4.44 -6.79 23.34
C GLY A 55 4.20 -5.45 22.65
N VAL A 56 3.35 -5.42 21.62
CA VAL A 56 3.07 -4.23 20.82
C VAL A 56 1.82 -3.54 21.36
N PRO A 57 1.79 -2.18 21.42
CA PRO A 57 0.60 -1.44 21.80
C PRO A 57 -0.60 -1.80 20.92
N HIS A 58 -1.80 -1.72 21.50
CA HIS A 58 -3.02 -2.04 20.77
C HIS A 58 -3.22 -1.06 19.60
N VAL A 59 -3.24 -1.61 18.38
CA VAL A 59 -3.63 -0.93 17.16
C VAL A 59 -4.76 -1.70 16.49
N GLY A 60 -5.85 -1.01 16.17
CA GLY A 60 -6.96 -1.62 15.41
C GLY A 60 -6.57 -1.86 13.96
N THR A 61 -7.27 -2.79 13.30
CA THR A 61 -7.06 -3.08 11.87
C THR A 61 -7.27 -1.87 10.97
N HIS A 62 -8.11 -0.93 11.40
CA HIS A 62 -8.27 0.37 10.72
C HIS A 62 -7.00 1.20 10.77
N GLY A 63 -6.25 1.18 11.89
CA GLY A 63 -4.93 1.82 12.01
C GLY A 63 -3.90 1.24 11.04
N ILE A 64 -3.93 -0.08 10.81
CA ILE A 64 -3.06 -0.72 9.81
C ILE A 64 -3.43 -0.22 8.40
N ARG A 65 -4.72 -0.13 8.09
CA ARG A 65 -5.18 0.44 6.82
C ARG A 65 -4.73 1.90 6.65
N HIS A 66 -4.81 2.70 7.72
CA HIS A 66 -4.30 4.07 7.72
C HIS A 66 -2.80 4.10 7.40
N ARG A 67 -2.02 3.28 8.07
CA ARG A 67 -0.57 3.20 7.82
C ARG A 67 -0.27 2.78 6.39
N ALA A 68 -0.87 1.70 5.91
CA ALA A 68 -0.67 1.24 4.53
C ALA A 68 -1.08 2.30 3.49
N THR A 69 -2.16 3.04 3.74
CA THR A 69 -2.59 4.13 2.85
C THR A 69 -1.58 5.28 2.87
N THR A 70 -1.06 5.64 4.04
CA THR A 70 -0.03 6.67 4.19
C THR A 70 1.25 6.27 3.43
N ASP A 71 1.70 5.04 3.59
CA ASP A 71 2.88 4.53 2.90
C ASP A 71 2.70 4.57 1.37
N ILE A 72 1.53 4.16 0.86
CA ILE A 72 1.20 4.24 -0.57
C ILE A 72 1.15 5.70 -1.04
N ALA A 73 0.49 6.58 -0.28
CA ALA A 73 0.34 7.99 -0.64
C ALA A 73 1.69 8.72 -0.73
N ASN A 74 2.67 8.30 0.08
CA ASN A 74 3.99 8.92 0.15
C ASN A 74 5.09 8.11 -0.58
N SER A 75 4.72 7.04 -1.31
CA SER A 75 5.66 6.20 -2.05
C SER A 75 6.09 6.78 -3.42
N GLY A 76 5.56 7.93 -3.82
CA GLY A 76 5.82 8.53 -5.13
C GLY A 76 4.98 7.97 -6.28
N VAL A 77 4.08 7.03 -6.03
CA VAL A 77 3.15 6.55 -7.07
C VAL A 77 2.15 7.65 -7.46
N PRO A 78 1.70 7.70 -8.71
CA PRO A 78 0.68 8.65 -9.14
C PRO A 78 -0.59 8.51 -8.28
N THR A 79 -1.21 9.63 -7.92
CA THR A 79 -2.41 9.68 -7.06
C THR A 79 -3.52 8.71 -7.50
N LYS A 80 -3.80 8.63 -8.81
CA LYS A 80 -4.81 7.69 -9.33
C LYS A 80 -4.45 6.22 -9.09
N VAL A 81 -3.16 5.87 -9.15
CA VAL A 81 -2.67 4.52 -8.86
C VAL A 81 -2.83 4.22 -7.37
N GLY A 82 -2.40 5.15 -6.50
CA GLY A 82 -2.58 5.04 -5.05
C GLY A 82 -4.05 4.88 -4.65
N MET A 83 -4.94 5.68 -5.23
CA MET A 83 -6.38 5.57 -5.02
C MET A 83 -6.94 4.19 -5.43
N LYS A 84 -6.48 3.64 -6.55
CA LYS A 84 -6.90 2.31 -7.03
C LYS A 84 -6.45 1.21 -6.07
N LEU A 85 -5.22 1.27 -5.57
CA LEU A 85 -4.68 0.34 -4.59
C LEU A 85 -5.45 0.38 -3.26
N THR A 86 -5.68 1.58 -2.73
CA THR A 86 -6.34 1.80 -1.43
C THR A 86 -7.86 1.69 -1.50
N GLY A 87 -8.44 1.86 -2.69
CA GLY A 87 -9.89 1.85 -2.92
C GLY A 87 -10.60 3.16 -2.56
N HIS A 88 -9.87 4.28 -2.48
CA HIS A 88 -10.49 5.59 -2.26
C HIS A 88 -11.23 6.06 -3.51
N LYS A 89 -12.47 6.51 -3.31
CA LYS A 89 -13.36 6.95 -4.41
C LYS A 89 -13.10 8.39 -4.81
N THR A 90 -12.60 9.22 -3.91
CA THR A 90 -12.34 10.63 -4.17
C THR A 90 -10.88 10.99 -3.89
N VAL A 91 -10.35 11.96 -4.66
CA VAL A 91 -9.00 12.49 -4.46
C VAL A 91 -8.87 13.12 -3.08
N ALA A 92 -9.89 13.86 -2.63
CA ALA A 92 -9.87 14.51 -1.31
C ALA A 92 -9.65 13.51 -0.17
N MET A 93 -10.35 12.36 -0.20
CA MET A 93 -10.16 11.31 0.81
C MET A 93 -8.75 10.71 0.80
N PHE A 94 -8.15 10.57 -0.39
CA PHE A 94 -6.79 10.03 -0.50
C PHE A 94 -5.75 11.06 -0.08
N MET A 95 -5.95 12.34 -0.41
CA MET A 95 -5.01 13.42 -0.09
C MET A 95 -4.82 13.66 1.42
N HIS A 96 -5.76 13.22 2.27
CA HIS A 96 -5.56 13.23 3.73
C HIS A 96 -4.35 12.39 4.19
N TYR A 97 -3.88 11.47 3.38
CA TYR A 97 -2.75 10.60 3.68
C TYR A 97 -1.43 11.07 3.04
N VAL A 98 -1.50 12.06 2.17
CA VAL A 98 -0.31 12.65 1.54
C VAL A 98 0.27 13.69 2.50
N HIS A 99 1.43 13.39 3.04
CA HIS A 99 2.19 14.35 3.83
C HIS A 99 3.11 15.12 2.91
N THR A 100 2.90 16.43 2.82
CA THR A 100 3.82 17.34 2.13
C THR A 100 4.96 17.68 3.08
N GLU A 101 5.90 16.77 3.22
CA GLU A 101 7.19 17.09 3.85
C GLU A 101 8.05 17.89 2.86
N ASP A 102 8.90 18.77 3.37
CA ASP A 102 9.79 19.60 2.54
C ASP A 102 10.75 18.77 1.68
N LYS A 103 11.13 17.58 2.16
CA LYS A 103 12.06 16.70 1.44
C LYS A 103 11.51 16.19 0.10
N PRO A 104 10.30 15.61 0.00
CA PRO A 104 9.71 15.22 -1.28
C PRO A 104 9.56 16.38 -2.26
N VAL A 105 9.27 17.57 -1.77
CA VAL A 105 9.16 18.79 -2.61
C VAL A 105 10.52 19.16 -3.19
N ARG A 106 11.58 19.14 -2.39
CA ARG A 106 12.95 19.37 -2.85
C ARG A 106 13.42 18.32 -3.84
N ASP A 107 13.21 17.03 -3.53
CA ASP A 107 13.58 15.92 -4.41
C ASP A 107 12.88 16.05 -5.78
N ALA A 108 11.62 16.45 -5.81
CA ALA A 108 10.89 16.72 -7.05
C ALA A 108 11.46 17.92 -7.82
N ALA A 109 11.83 19.00 -7.13
CA ALA A 109 12.45 20.16 -7.74
C ALA A 109 13.81 19.81 -8.40
N GLU A 110 14.65 19.05 -7.70
CA GLU A 110 15.93 18.56 -8.22
C GLU A 110 15.75 17.65 -9.44
N LEU A 111 14.77 16.76 -9.40
CA LEU A 111 14.45 15.87 -10.52
C LEU A 111 14.03 16.69 -11.77
N VAL A 112 13.19 17.69 -11.59
CA VAL A 112 12.77 18.59 -12.69
C VAL A 112 13.96 19.37 -13.23
N ALA A 113 14.81 19.92 -12.36
CA ALA A 113 16.02 20.64 -12.75
C ALA A 113 16.97 19.77 -13.57
N SER A 114 17.25 18.55 -13.11
CA SER A 114 18.11 17.59 -13.80
C SER A 114 17.55 17.20 -15.19
N ARG A 115 16.24 16.97 -15.30
CA ARG A 115 15.58 16.71 -16.60
C ARG A 115 15.69 17.88 -17.57
N ARG A 116 15.51 19.10 -17.09
CA ARG A 116 15.67 20.32 -17.92
C ARG A 116 17.11 20.46 -18.41
N GLN A 117 18.09 20.24 -17.56
CA GLN A 117 19.51 20.28 -17.93
C GLN A 117 19.84 19.24 -18.99
N ALA A 118 19.34 18.00 -18.86
CA ALA A 118 19.54 16.96 -19.85
C ALA A 118 18.96 17.35 -21.22
N ILE A 119 17.77 17.97 -21.25
CA ILE A 119 17.12 18.43 -22.49
C ILE A 119 17.88 19.61 -23.11
N THR A 120 18.32 20.59 -22.30
CA THR A 120 19.07 21.77 -22.79
C THR A 120 20.48 21.42 -23.16
N GLY A 121 21.15 20.52 -22.44
CA GLY A 121 22.48 20.00 -22.77
C GLY A 121 22.51 19.21 -24.08
N ALA A 122 21.45 18.45 -24.37
CA ALA A 122 21.30 17.75 -25.65
C ALA A 122 20.99 18.68 -26.84
N ARG A 123 20.59 19.92 -26.58
CA ARG A 123 20.29 20.95 -27.60
C ARG A 123 21.41 21.92 -27.89
N ARG A 124 22.61 21.77 -27.35
CA ARG A 124 23.76 22.53 -27.84
C ARG A 124 24.23 21.93 -29.16
N PRO A 125 23.98 22.58 -30.30
CA PRO A 125 24.60 22.21 -31.56
C PRO A 125 26.11 22.45 -31.43
N ALA A 126 26.89 21.57 -32.01
CA ALA A 126 28.31 21.77 -32.27
C ALA A 126 28.49 22.86 -33.33
N GLU A 127 28.13 24.10 -33.01
CA GLU A 127 28.34 25.26 -33.87
C GLU A 127 28.87 26.43 -33.04
N ALA A 128 30.13 26.33 -32.64
CA ALA A 128 30.99 27.48 -32.34
C ALA A 128 32.44 27.02 -32.24
N MET A 129 32.94 26.37 -33.29
CA MET A 129 34.40 26.28 -33.55
C MET A 129 34.58 26.36 -35.07
N ALA A 130 34.45 27.54 -35.56
CA ALA A 130 35.05 27.97 -36.82
C ALA A 130 35.72 29.33 -36.61
#